data_3cebcd880d1a1680ec1c6af527fd8629
#
_entry.id   3cebcd880d1a1680ec1c6af527fd8629
#
_cell.length_a   1.000
_cell.length_b   1.000
_cell.length_c   1.000
_cell.angle_alpha   90.00
_cell.angle_beta   90.00
_cell.angle_gamma   90.00
#
_symmetry.space_group_name_H-M   'P 1'
#
loop_
_entity.id
_entity.type
_entity.pdbx_description
1 polymer ?
#
loop_
_entity_poly.entity_id
_entity_poly.type
_entity_poly.pdbx_seq_one_letter_code
_entity_poly.pdbx_strand_id
1 'polypeptide(L)'
;MSRGSLTGKTRRTTLALGLGVSAALSFAAPAHADLPGTDPQLARAPYLSDATTTSVQVNWATTTQSRGSVRYGPLGNCSAQTAASASLGSPITVGSTREYANTLTLTGLSASTGFCYRVYTGSGTDLLGSLATPSFTTPDSASSSEPFTFAVLGDTGETTNSGVDDGSVNVNQANVMSLIGSSGARFVMQTGDNTHPGTSQTQYGDLNQTGPEVSSWFGPSYWAQPGMRIPLIGTVGNHSMTATYLSVWKQSALTAASGGVFSMVDYPSYLGSTAISYPTTYYAFTTSGVRFYVLDTAWGNSNTGSATGGSCGSHCAIYEQDAHAHWQNGSAEYEWLKADLAAHPTGPKFAFFHFPLRSDSASEPSDAFLANVEQTLLDGGVDLVFNGHSHLYQRNSGGAGRIVSYVTGGGGADVHSVGENGCSATDAYGIGWSYSRNRGSACGAATAPTDDAQVYHFLKVTVDNASVTVAPTNSLGQTFDLQAYTVTP
;
A
#
# COMPACT_ATOMS: atom_id res chain seq x y z
N MET A 1 -72.62 46.59 -8.12
CA MET A 1 -73.10 47.25 -6.88
C MET A 1 -72.16 46.76 -5.82
N SER A 2 -71.41 47.42 -5.11
CA SER A 2 -71.28 48.71 -4.54
C SER A 2 -69.81 48.96 -4.19
N ARG A 3 -69.34 50.15 -4.35
CA ARG A 3 -68.03 50.67 -4.00
C ARG A 3 -67.89 50.79 -2.51
N GLY A 4 -66.66 50.61 -2.00
CA GLY A 4 -66.22 51.01 -0.66
C GLY A 4 -64.74 51.36 -0.69
N SER A 5 -64.50 52.65 -0.87
CA SER A 5 -63.19 53.30 -0.67
C SER A 5 -62.90 53.47 0.82
N LEU A 6 -61.69 53.26 1.26
CA LEU A 6 -61.12 53.92 2.45
C LEU A 6 -59.61 54.17 2.29
N THR A 7 -59.34 55.43 2.46
CA THR A 7 -58.11 56.18 2.45
C THR A 7 -57.25 55.89 3.69
N GLY A 8 -55.95 55.91 3.54
CA GLY A 8 -55.23 56.68 4.49
C GLY A 8 -54.06 56.13 5.26
N LYS A 9 -53.01 56.83 5.09
CA LYS A 9 -51.89 57.16 5.99
C LYS A 9 -50.59 56.46 5.73
N THR A 10 -49.79 57.10 4.94
CA THR A 10 -48.33 57.02 4.87
C THR A 10 -47.71 57.30 6.24
N ARG A 11 -46.98 56.32 6.77
CA ARG A 11 -45.94 56.56 7.76
C ARG A 11 -44.57 56.36 7.12
N ARG A 12 -43.81 57.43 7.03
CA ARG A 12 -42.38 57.39 6.68
C ARG A 12 -41.63 56.80 7.88
N THR A 13 -41.03 55.67 7.68
CA THR A 13 -40.05 55.11 8.64
C THR A 13 -38.67 55.30 8.03
N THR A 14 -37.86 56.05 8.70
CA THR A 14 -36.48 56.36 8.39
C THR A 14 -35.67 55.08 8.56
N LEU A 15 -35.07 54.60 7.47
CA LEU A 15 -34.15 53.47 7.51
C LEU A 15 -32.77 53.99 7.90
N ALA A 16 -32.29 53.66 9.11
CA ALA A 16 -30.92 53.87 9.50
C ALA A 16 -30.04 52.81 8.78
N LEU A 17 -29.13 53.26 7.93
CA LEU A 17 -28.08 52.41 7.38
C LEU A 17 -27.08 52.08 8.51
N GLY A 18 -27.17 50.86 9.04
CA GLY A 18 -26.11 50.28 9.85
C GLY A 18 -25.01 49.80 8.93
N LEU A 19 -23.84 50.43 8.99
CA LEU A 19 -22.60 49.87 8.39
C LEU A 19 -22.25 48.59 9.16
N GLY A 20 -22.62 47.46 8.64
CA GLY A 20 -22.12 46.16 9.06
C GLY A 20 -20.67 46.02 8.60
N VAL A 21 -19.74 46.12 9.54
CA VAL A 21 -18.35 45.68 9.31
C VAL A 21 -18.39 44.17 9.17
N SER A 22 -18.33 43.69 7.96
CA SER A 22 -18.06 42.26 7.65
C SER A 22 -16.61 41.99 8.06
N ALA A 23 -16.41 41.45 9.26
CA ALA A 23 -15.14 40.80 9.59
C ALA A 23 -15.03 39.58 8.66
N ALA A 24 -14.21 39.71 7.65
CA ALA A 24 -13.72 38.53 6.89
C ALA A 24 -12.93 37.68 7.86
N LEU A 25 -13.53 36.58 8.31
CA LEU A 25 -12.81 35.51 8.96
C LEU A 25 -11.87 34.94 7.86
N SER A 26 -10.63 35.38 7.88
CA SER A 26 -9.57 34.72 7.22
C SER A 26 -9.42 33.34 7.87
N PHE A 27 -9.98 32.31 7.29
CA PHE A 27 -9.56 30.95 7.62
C PHE A 27 -8.08 30.91 7.23
N ALA A 28 -7.21 30.89 8.23
CA ALA A 28 -5.82 30.50 8.00
C ALA A 28 -5.88 29.11 7.39
N ALA A 29 -5.25 28.94 6.22
CA ALA A 29 -5.02 27.63 5.67
C ALA A 29 -4.43 26.75 6.79
N PRO A 30 -4.86 25.49 6.92
CA PRO A 30 -4.28 24.60 7.92
C PRO A 30 -2.77 24.62 7.72
N ALA A 31 -2.04 24.84 8.82
CA ALA A 31 -0.60 24.83 8.81
C ALA A 31 -0.16 23.47 8.24
N HIS A 32 0.80 23.51 7.30
CA HIS A 32 1.41 22.30 6.73
C HIS A 32 1.76 21.33 7.85
N ALA A 33 1.35 20.08 7.68
CA ALA A 33 1.69 19.03 8.64
C ALA A 33 3.11 18.51 8.37
N ASP A 34 4.09 19.37 8.50
CA ASP A 34 5.50 19.00 8.40
C ASP A 34 5.83 17.93 9.45
N LEU A 35 6.80 17.06 9.16
CA LEU A 35 7.43 16.31 10.24
C LEU A 35 8.25 17.31 11.08
N PRO A 36 7.85 17.58 12.33
CA PRO A 36 8.51 18.61 13.11
C PRO A 36 9.99 18.31 13.29
N GLY A 37 10.83 19.27 12.95
CA GLY A 37 12.27 19.17 13.12
C GLY A 37 13.06 18.70 11.91
N THR A 38 12.41 18.41 10.77
CA THR A 38 13.10 18.18 9.50
C THR A 38 13.58 19.50 8.87
N ASP A 39 14.54 19.40 7.97
CA ASP A 39 14.96 20.54 7.13
C ASP A 39 13.83 20.86 6.12
N PRO A 40 13.49 22.12 5.89
CA PRO A 40 12.41 22.53 5.00
C PRO A 40 12.63 22.15 3.52
N GLN A 41 13.81 21.71 3.14
CA GLN A 41 14.07 21.18 1.81
C GLN A 41 13.58 19.73 1.63
N LEU A 42 13.26 19.03 2.71
CA LEU A 42 12.70 17.67 2.63
C LEU A 42 11.24 17.75 2.22
N ALA A 43 10.92 17.27 1.03
CA ALA A 43 9.55 17.21 0.53
C ALA A 43 8.88 15.87 0.86
N ARG A 44 9.62 14.77 0.72
CA ARG A 44 9.17 13.43 1.07
C ARG A 44 10.17 12.77 2.01
N ALA A 45 9.67 12.26 3.13
CA ALA A 45 10.50 11.55 4.11
C ALA A 45 11.21 10.36 3.45
N PRO A 46 12.39 9.98 3.94
CA PRO A 46 13.04 8.76 3.47
C PRO A 46 12.16 7.53 3.66
N TYR A 47 12.13 6.66 2.66
CA TYR A 47 11.49 5.37 2.76
C TYR A 47 12.37 4.29 2.14
N LEU A 48 12.18 3.07 2.62
CA LEU A 48 13.00 1.92 2.23
C LEU A 48 12.24 1.05 1.25
N SER A 49 12.95 0.61 0.22
CA SER A 49 12.47 -0.38 -0.75
C SER A 49 13.61 -1.32 -1.14
N ASP A 50 13.32 -2.32 -1.97
CA ASP A 50 14.31 -3.27 -2.51
C ASP A 50 15.33 -3.75 -1.46
N ALA A 51 14.83 -4.14 -0.29
CA ALA A 51 15.68 -4.66 0.77
C ALA A 51 16.07 -6.11 0.49
N THR A 52 17.34 -6.36 0.39
CA THR A 52 17.93 -7.69 0.28
C THR A 52 18.80 -8.00 1.50
N THR A 53 19.36 -9.18 1.55
CA THR A 53 20.32 -9.54 2.60
C THR A 53 21.59 -8.70 2.59
N THR A 54 21.88 -8.02 1.49
CA THR A 54 23.15 -7.28 1.29
C THR A 54 22.96 -5.85 0.78
N SER A 55 21.72 -5.41 0.59
CA SER A 55 21.43 -4.07 0.09
C SER A 55 20.07 -3.57 0.59
N VAL A 56 19.86 -2.27 0.50
CA VAL A 56 18.57 -1.60 0.66
C VAL A 56 18.57 -0.34 -0.17
N GLN A 57 17.45 -0.04 -0.78
CA GLN A 57 17.26 1.22 -1.46
C GLN A 57 16.66 2.26 -0.50
N VAL A 58 17.26 3.43 -0.44
CA VAL A 58 16.80 4.60 0.32
C VAL A 58 16.31 5.63 -0.68
N ASN A 59 15.05 6.03 -0.55
CA ASN A 59 14.38 6.98 -1.43
C ASN A 59 13.90 8.17 -0.61
N TRP A 60 13.99 9.38 -1.14
CA TRP A 60 13.44 10.60 -0.54
C TRP A 60 13.24 11.67 -1.61
N ALA A 61 12.53 12.74 -1.31
CA ALA A 61 12.42 13.87 -2.23
C ALA A 61 12.77 15.19 -1.55
N THR A 62 13.27 16.13 -2.36
CA THR A 62 13.62 17.49 -1.94
C THR A 62 12.91 18.53 -2.80
N THR A 63 12.61 19.71 -2.23
CA THR A 63 12.03 20.86 -2.95
C THR A 63 13.05 21.55 -3.86
N THR A 64 14.34 21.26 -3.70
CA THR A 64 15.43 21.83 -4.49
C THR A 64 16.14 20.74 -5.28
N GLN A 65 16.54 21.07 -6.51
CA GLN A 65 17.29 20.15 -7.36
C GLN A 65 18.70 19.90 -6.78
N SER A 66 18.85 18.78 -6.09
CA SER A 66 20.09 18.41 -5.43
C SER A 66 20.25 16.89 -5.43
N ARG A 67 21.40 16.40 -5.93
CA ARG A 67 21.79 15.00 -5.73
C ARG A 67 22.25 14.84 -4.30
N GLY A 68 21.50 14.06 -3.52
CA GLY A 68 21.79 13.85 -2.12
C GLY A 68 22.82 12.75 -1.85
N SER A 69 23.06 12.54 -0.57
CA SER A 69 23.90 11.45 -0.06
C SER A 69 23.27 10.82 1.17
N VAL A 70 23.73 9.61 1.51
CA VAL A 70 23.33 8.89 2.72
C VAL A 70 24.56 8.60 3.55
N ARG A 71 24.53 8.95 4.83
CA ARG A 71 25.49 8.43 5.82
C ARG A 71 24.81 7.27 6.54
N TYR A 72 25.53 6.17 6.69
CA TYR A 72 24.98 4.95 7.26
C TYR A 72 26.04 4.10 7.95
N GLY A 73 25.60 3.13 8.70
CA GLY A 73 26.48 2.16 9.35
C GLY A 73 25.72 1.21 10.26
N PRO A 74 26.40 0.27 10.90
CA PRO A 74 25.79 -0.60 11.89
C PRO A 74 25.23 0.22 13.06
N LEU A 75 24.25 -0.35 13.76
CA LEU A 75 23.68 0.28 14.96
C LEU A 75 24.77 0.73 15.93
N GLY A 76 24.67 1.96 16.41
CA GLY A 76 25.69 2.60 17.26
C GLY A 76 26.78 3.36 16.50
N ASN A 77 26.89 3.21 15.18
CA ASN A 77 27.81 3.98 14.33
C ASN A 77 27.20 4.35 12.97
N CYS A 78 26.15 5.15 13.01
CA CYS A 78 25.31 5.52 11.85
C CYS A 78 26.00 6.41 10.81
N SER A 79 27.26 6.76 10.99
CA SER A 79 28.04 7.57 10.04
C SER A 79 29.34 6.89 9.62
N ALA A 80 29.46 5.57 9.85
CA ALA A 80 30.66 4.80 9.50
C ALA A 80 31.01 4.88 8.01
N GLN A 81 30.00 5.02 7.17
CA GLN A 81 30.13 5.07 5.72
C GLN A 81 29.31 6.23 5.15
N THR A 82 29.73 6.72 3.99
CA THR A 82 28.96 7.69 3.20
C THR A 82 28.81 7.14 1.79
N ALA A 83 27.57 6.91 1.39
CA ALA A 83 27.22 6.69 0.01
C ALA A 83 26.82 8.04 -0.59
N ALA A 84 27.55 8.47 -1.60
CA ALA A 84 27.38 9.76 -2.26
C ALA A 84 26.75 9.58 -3.63
N SER A 85 26.11 10.66 -4.13
CA SER A 85 25.57 10.74 -5.49
C SER A 85 24.35 9.85 -5.73
N ALA A 86 23.30 10.10 -5.00
CA ALA A 86 21.98 9.56 -5.32
C ALA A 86 21.64 9.81 -6.80
N SER A 87 20.94 8.90 -7.42
CA SER A 87 20.27 9.17 -8.69
C SER A 87 19.20 10.23 -8.45
N LEU A 88 19.17 11.25 -9.31
CA LEU A 88 18.18 12.31 -9.25
C LEU A 88 17.20 12.12 -10.40
N GLY A 89 15.95 11.93 -10.06
CA GLY A 89 14.87 11.82 -11.02
C GLY A 89 14.51 13.13 -11.72
N SER A 90 13.69 13.03 -12.76
CA SER A 90 13.03 14.19 -13.34
C SER A 90 12.13 14.83 -12.28
N PRO A 91 11.99 16.16 -12.31
CA PRO A 91 11.11 16.83 -11.35
C PRO A 91 9.66 16.36 -11.53
N ILE A 92 9.01 16.11 -10.41
CA ILE A 92 7.59 15.79 -10.34
C ILE A 92 6.84 16.91 -9.64
N THR A 93 5.55 17.00 -9.86
CA THR A 93 4.70 17.99 -9.19
C THR A 93 3.71 17.23 -8.31
N VAL A 94 3.73 17.54 -7.03
CA VAL A 94 2.81 17.00 -6.02
C VAL A 94 2.04 18.19 -5.45
N GLY A 95 0.73 18.25 -5.71
CA GLY A 95 -0.05 19.44 -5.41
C GLY A 95 0.51 20.67 -6.12
N SER A 96 0.96 21.67 -5.38
CA SER A 96 1.64 22.87 -5.87
C SER A 96 3.17 22.82 -5.76
N THR A 97 3.71 21.77 -5.18
CA THR A 97 5.15 21.65 -4.90
C THR A 97 5.86 20.90 -6.02
N ARG A 98 6.99 21.44 -6.44
CA ARG A 98 7.90 20.74 -7.36
C ARG A 98 8.93 19.98 -6.54
N GLU A 99 9.03 18.71 -6.79
CA GLU A 99 9.89 17.78 -6.07
C GLU A 99 10.95 17.14 -6.95
N TYR A 100 12.05 16.82 -6.33
CA TYR A 100 13.19 16.13 -6.94
C TYR A 100 13.48 14.86 -6.13
N ALA A 101 13.06 13.73 -6.65
CA ALA A 101 13.28 12.45 -6.00
C ALA A 101 14.75 12.02 -6.08
N ASN A 102 15.26 11.55 -4.97
CA ASN A 102 16.58 10.97 -4.83
C ASN A 102 16.43 9.48 -4.50
N THR A 103 17.22 8.65 -5.16
CA THR A 103 17.27 7.21 -4.92
C THR A 103 18.71 6.77 -4.80
N LEU A 104 19.01 5.97 -3.78
CA LEU A 104 20.36 5.48 -3.53
C LEU A 104 20.32 4.08 -2.91
N THR A 105 20.98 3.12 -3.56
CA THR A 105 21.11 1.77 -3.03
C THR A 105 22.35 1.68 -2.15
N LEU A 106 22.14 1.34 -0.89
CA LEU A 106 23.20 0.94 0.04
C LEU A 106 23.55 -0.52 -0.24
N THR A 107 24.83 -0.82 -0.41
CA THR A 107 25.32 -2.15 -0.74
C THR A 107 26.40 -2.60 0.25
N GLY A 108 26.74 -3.90 0.21
CA GLY A 108 27.75 -4.45 1.12
C GLY A 108 27.25 -4.60 2.56
N LEU A 109 25.93 -4.66 2.73
CA LEU A 109 25.33 -4.92 4.02
C LEU A 109 25.44 -6.42 4.36
N SER A 110 25.23 -6.75 5.63
CA SER A 110 25.17 -8.14 6.12
C SER A 110 23.72 -8.53 6.40
N ALA A 111 23.36 -9.78 6.15
CA ALA A 111 22.03 -10.32 6.46
C ALA A 111 21.73 -10.22 7.97
N SER A 112 20.45 -10.16 8.31
CA SER A 112 19.96 -10.16 9.72
C SER A 112 20.62 -9.09 10.60
N THR A 113 21.08 -7.98 10.01
CA THR A 113 21.90 -6.98 10.70
C THR A 113 21.21 -5.64 10.78
N GLY A 114 21.23 -5.04 11.95
CA GLY A 114 20.68 -3.70 12.18
C GLY A 114 21.61 -2.61 11.66
N PHE A 115 21.06 -1.71 10.87
CA PHE A 115 21.72 -0.52 10.34
C PHE A 115 20.93 0.73 10.69
N CYS A 116 21.61 1.86 10.69
CA CYS A 116 21.00 3.18 10.80
C CYS A 116 21.55 4.12 9.74
N TYR A 117 20.81 5.17 9.40
CA TYR A 117 21.20 6.09 8.33
C TYR A 117 20.61 7.48 8.49
N ARG A 118 21.17 8.44 7.77
CA ARG A 118 20.62 9.79 7.61
C ARG A 118 20.83 10.26 6.18
N VAL A 119 19.89 11.06 5.67
CA VAL A 119 19.92 11.60 4.31
C VAL A 119 20.34 13.08 4.31
N TYR A 120 21.10 13.47 3.30
CA TYR A 120 21.69 14.80 3.19
C TYR A 120 21.45 15.38 1.80
N THR A 121 21.40 16.71 1.70
CA THR A 121 21.50 17.40 0.40
C THR A 121 22.89 17.22 -0.19
N GLY A 122 23.07 17.57 -1.48
CA GLY A 122 24.38 17.59 -2.10
C GLY A 122 25.37 18.58 -1.48
N SER A 123 24.89 19.61 -0.79
CA SER A 123 25.71 20.55 0.00
C SER A 123 26.05 20.05 1.41
N GLY A 124 25.48 18.90 1.82
CA GLY A 124 25.76 18.28 3.12
C GLY A 124 24.82 18.69 4.25
N THR A 125 23.71 19.37 3.97
CA THR A 125 22.65 19.66 4.96
C THR A 125 21.95 18.37 5.34
N ASP A 126 21.81 18.09 6.63
CA ASP A 126 21.05 16.96 7.16
C ASP A 126 19.55 17.21 7.03
N LEU A 127 18.90 16.45 6.15
CA LEU A 127 17.48 16.62 5.85
C LEU A 127 16.55 16.13 6.97
N LEU A 128 17.03 15.24 7.84
CA LEU A 128 16.23 14.76 8.98
C LEU A 128 16.32 15.74 10.19
N GLY A 129 17.23 16.69 10.17
CA GLY A 129 17.34 17.72 11.20
C GLY A 129 17.42 17.14 12.63
N SER A 130 16.43 17.46 13.45
CA SER A 130 16.35 16.98 14.84
C SER A 130 15.64 15.64 15.01
N LEU A 131 15.10 15.04 13.95
CA LEU A 131 14.49 13.70 14.04
C LEU A 131 15.51 12.67 14.52
N ALA A 132 15.01 11.71 15.28
CA ALA A 132 15.78 10.53 15.65
C ALA A 132 16.30 9.82 14.40
N THR A 133 17.54 9.35 14.47
CA THR A 133 18.15 8.60 13.36
C THR A 133 17.38 7.29 13.12
N PRO A 134 16.80 7.10 11.92
CA PRO A 134 16.09 5.88 11.62
C PRO A 134 17.03 4.69 11.54
N SER A 135 16.49 3.53 11.84
CA SER A 135 17.19 2.25 11.73
C SER A 135 16.31 1.20 11.09
N PHE A 136 16.94 0.26 10.41
CA PHE A 136 16.30 -0.90 9.81
C PHE A 136 17.13 -2.15 10.06
N THR A 137 16.55 -3.32 9.82
CA THR A 137 17.27 -4.58 9.83
C THR A 137 17.16 -5.22 8.46
N THR A 138 18.28 -5.63 7.87
CA THR A 138 18.31 -6.35 6.60
C THR A 138 17.54 -7.68 6.69
N PRO A 139 16.93 -8.14 5.59
CA PRO A 139 16.31 -9.46 5.54
C PRO A 139 17.26 -10.57 5.97
N ASP A 140 16.67 -11.63 6.49
CA ASP A 140 17.41 -12.82 6.89
C ASP A 140 17.83 -13.61 5.64
N SER A 141 18.92 -14.37 5.75
CA SER A 141 19.34 -15.26 4.65
C SER A 141 18.26 -16.32 4.35
N ALA A 142 18.24 -16.83 3.14
CA ALA A 142 17.30 -17.87 2.75
C ALA A 142 17.43 -19.15 3.60
N SER A 143 18.62 -19.41 4.16
CA SER A 143 18.90 -20.56 5.03
C SER A 143 18.71 -20.28 6.52
N SER A 144 18.30 -19.08 6.92
CA SER A 144 18.02 -18.76 8.31
C SER A 144 16.78 -19.49 8.80
N SER A 145 16.79 -19.92 10.03
CA SER A 145 15.62 -20.45 10.74
C SER A 145 15.17 -19.54 11.89
N GLU A 146 15.72 -18.32 11.94
CA GLU A 146 15.33 -17.37 12.98
C GLU A 146 13.88 -16.90 12.76
N PRO A 147 13.08 -16.83 13.84
CA PRO A 147 11.72 -16.31 13.75
C PRO A 147 11.71 -14.86 13.26
N PHE A 148 10.77 -14.55 12.41
CA PHE A 148 10.58 -13.18 11.93
C PHE A 148 9.10 -12.82 11.82
N THR A 149 8.83 -11.52 11.79
CA THR A 149 7.50 -10.97 11.63
C THR A 149 7.48 -10.07 10.39
N PHE A 150 6.42 -10.13 9.61
CA PHE A 150 6.09 -9.18 8.57
C PHE A 150 4.65 -8.70 8.71
N ALA A 151 4.33 -7.55 8.14
CA ALA A 151 2.97 -7.04 8.10
C ALA A 151 2.40 -7.20 6.68
N VAL A 152 1.09 -7.37 6.59
CA VAL A 152 0.35 -7.39 5.32
C VAL A 152 -0.79 -6.40 5.42
N LEU A 153 -0.94 -5.54 4.40
CA LEU A 153 -2.10 -4.67 4.24
C LEU A 153 -2.33 -4.41 2.74
N GLY A 154 -3.55 -4.03 2.38
CA GLY A 154 -3.90 -3.58 1.04
C GLY A 154 -4.89 -2.43 1.09
N ASP A 155 -5.11 -1.82 -0.07
CA ASP A 155 -6.18 -0.85 -0.26
C ASP A 155 -6.06 0.35 0.69
N THR A 156 -5.09 1.19 0.39
CA THR A 156 -4.72 2.35 1.20
C THR A 156 -4.89 3.65 0.41
N GLY A 157 -4.62 4.77 1.05
CA GLY A 157 -4.43 6.06 0.38
C GLY A 157 -5.71 6.82 0.06
N GLU A 158 -6.84 6.48 0.65
CA GLU A 158 -8.04 7.30 0.61
C GLU A 158 -8.09 8.22 1.83
N THR A 159 -8.31 9.52 1.55
CA THR A 159 -8.40 10.55 2.60
C THR A 159 -9.83 10.89 2.94
N THR A 160 -10.79 10.30 2.22
CA THR A 160 -12.21 10.57 2.38
C THR A 160 -12.89 9.34 2.95
N ASN A 161 -13.67 9.52 4.00
CA ASN A 161 -14.70 8.55 4.33
C ASN A 161 -15.90 8.81 3.42
N SER A 162 -16.65 7.79 3.02
CA SER A 162 -17.76 7.93 2.09
C SER A 162 -18.69 9.10 2.46
N GLY A 163 -18.61 10.18 1.72
CA GLY A 163 -19.41 11.38 1.90
C GLY A 163 -18.73 12.55 2.64
N VAL A 164 -17.47 12.44 3.04
CA VAL A 164 -16.73 13.52 3.69
C VAL A 164 -15.36 13.71 3.02
N ASP A 165 -15.37 14.31 1.87
CA ASP A 165 -14.15 14.80 1.21
C ASP A 165 -13.80 16.17 1.81
N ASP A 166 -13.32 16.18 3.05
CA ASP A 166 -12.98 17.40 3.79
C ASP A 166 -11.46 17.63 3.89
N GLY A 167 -10.66 16.78 3.30
CA GLY A 167 -9.19 16.82 3.35
C GLY A 167 -8.62 16.52 4.73
N SER A 168 -9.41 15.96 5.62
CA SER A 168 -8.94 15.55 6.94
C SER A 168 -8.09 14.26 6.85
N VAL A 169 -7.29 14.03 7.87
CA VAL A 169 -6.51 12.79 8.00
C VAL A 169 -7.47 11.63 8.23
N ASN A 170 -7.34 10.56 7.45
CA ASN A 170 -7.98 9.28 7.76
C ASN A 170 -7.32 8.68 9.01
N VAL A 171 -7.98 8.85 10.14
CA VAL A 171 -7.46 8.45 11.46
C VAL A 171 -7.26 6.93 11.53
N ASN A 172 -8.13 6.16 10.88
CA ASN A 172 -8.04 4.71 10.89
C ASN A 172 -6.80 4.23 10.12
N GLN A 173 -6.54 4.80 8.93
CA GLN A 173 -5.30 4.52 8.18
C GLN A 173 -4.05 4.95 8.97
N ALA A 174 -4.08 6.13 9.59
CA ALA A 174 -2.96 6.63 10.39
C ALA A 174 -2.65 5.68 11.55
N ASN A 175 -3.69 5.21 12.24
CA ASN A 175 -3.54 4.25 13.33
C ASN A 175 -2.98 2.91 12.84
N VAL A 176 -3.50 2.37 11.74
CA VAL A 176 -2.99 1.12 11.12
C VAL A 176 -1.50 1.25 10.81
N MET A 177 -1.09 2.32 10.14
CA MET A 177 0.32 2.54 9.80
C MET A 177 1.21 2.75 11.03
N SER A 178 0.72 3.42 12.06
CA SER A 178 1.42 3.57 13.34
C SER A 178 1.61 2.24 14.07
N LEU A 179 0.57 1.40 14.07
CA LEU A 179 0.61 0.07 14.66
C LEU A 179 1.58 -0.85 13.91
N ILE A 180 1.62 -0.78 12.58
CA ILE A 180 2.64 -1.46 11.78
C ILE A 180 4.04 -0.99 12.20
N GLY A 181 4.24 0.32 12.35
CA GLY A 181 5.51 0.90 12.79
C GLY A 181 6.04 0.36 14.12
N SER A 182 5.14 -0.13 14.98
CA SER A 182 5.45 -0.70 16.30
C SER A 182 5.34 -2.23 16.36
N SER A 183 4.94 -2.89 15.27
CA SER A 183 4.65 -4.34 15.24
C SER A 183 5.87 -5.25 15.33
N GLY A 184 7.07 -4.71 15.08
CA GLY A 184 8.29 -5.49 14.91
C GLY A 184 8.45 -6.13 13.53
N ALA A 185 7.63 -5.70 12.56
CA ALA A 185 7.72 -6.19 11.19
C ALA A 185 9.08 -5.85 10.55
N ARG A 186 9.69 -6.82 9.90
CA ARG A 186 10.93 -6.67 9.13
C ARG A 186 10.69 -6.00 7.79
N PHE A 187 9.54 -6.23 7.20
CA PHE A 187 9.04 -5.63 5.97
C PHE A 187 7.50 -5.63 5.94
N VAL A 188 6.95 -4.88 5.03
CA VAL A 188 5.52 -4.86 4.76
C VAL A 188 5.26 -5.42 3.37
N MET A 189 4.35 -6.39 3.27
CA MET A 189 3.76 -6.88 2.02
C MET A 189 2.48 -6.10 1.78
N GLN A 190 2.42 -5.40 0.67
CA GLN A 190 1.23 -4.66 0.29
C GLN A 190 0.48 -5.42 -0.80
N THR A 191 -0.81 -5.66 -0.65
CA THR A 191 -1.59 -6.53 -1.54
C THR A 191 -2.28 -5.78 -2.69
N GLY A 192 -1.76 -4.62 -3.08
CA GLY A 192 -2.26 -3.82 -4.19
C GLY A 192 -3.04 -2.60 -3.72
N ASP A 193 -3.41 -1.77 -4.69
CA ASP A 193 -4.08 -0.49 -4.49
C ASP A 193 -3.45 0.37 -3.39
N ASN A 194 -2.23 0.80 -3.69
CA ASN A 194 -1.43 1.62 -2.78
C ASN A 194 -2.05 3.00 -2.52
N THR A 195 -2.91 3.45 -3.42
CA THR A 195 -3.65 4.71 -3.32
C THR A 195 -4.99 4.62 -4.02
N HIS A 196 -6.00 5.35 -3.52
CA HIS A 196 -7.31 5.53 -4.10
C HIS A 196 -7.61 7.02 -4.28
N PRO A 197 -8.47 7.40 -5.26
CA PRO A 197 -9.08 6.55 -6.29
C PRO A 197 -8.17 6.28 -7.49
N GLY A 198 -6.90 6.61 -7.42
CA GLY A 198 -5.95 6.44 -8.53
C GLY A 198 -4.51 6.51 -8.08
N THR A 199 -3.60 6.80 -9.01
CA THR A 199 -2.16 6.67 -8.82
C THR A 199 -1.39 7.89 -9.29
N SER A 200 -1.97 9.08 -9.14
CA SER A 200 -1.24 10.31 -9.39
C SER A 200 -0.16 10.53 -8.32
N GLN A 201 0.85 11.29 -8.66
CA GLN A 201 1.87 11.70 -7.69
C GLN A 201 1.26 12.42 -6.49
N THR A 202 0.20 13.20 -6.74
CA THR A 202 -0.54 13.91 -5.72
C THR A 202 -1.23 12.95 -4.73
N GLN A 203 -1.79 11.84 -5.23
CA GLN A 203 -2.45 10.84 -4.39
C GLN A 203 -1.48 10.08 -3.49
N TYR A 204 -0.24 9.87 -3.92
CA TYR A 204 0.79 9.32 -3.02
C TYR A 204 1.23 10.30 -1.92
N GLY A 205 1.11 11.59 -2.17
CA GLY A 205 1.40 12.60 -1.18
C GLY A 205 2.87 12.84 -0.88
N ASP A 206 3.08 13.83 -0.03
CA ASP A 206 4.38 14.20 0.54
C ASP A 206 4.19 14.88 1.92
N LEU A 207 5.26 15.45 2.47
CA LEU A 207 5.22 16.15 3.76
C LEU A 207 4.54 17.52 3.69
N ASN A 208 4.47 18.14 2.50
CA ASN A 208 3.99 19.51 2.31
C ASN A 208 2.65 19.56 1.58
N GLN A 209 2.11 18.45 1.20
CA GLN A 209 0.88 18.36 0.43
C GLN A 209 -0.30 18.88 1.24
N THR A 210 -1.16 19.64 0.59
CA THR A 210 -2.41 20.17 1.13
C THR A 210 -3.56 19.90 0.17
N GLY A 211 -4.76 19.75 0.69
CA GLY A 211 -5.96 19.47 -0.09
C GLY A 211 -6.57 18.10 0.21
N PRO A 212 -7.58 17.66 -0.55
CA PRO A 212 -8.29 16.41 -0.27
C PRO A 212 -7.42 15.16 -0.32
N GLU A 213 -6.34 15.19 -1.10
CA GLU A 213 -5.39 14.06 -1.22
C GLU A 213 -4.19 14.20 -0.29
N VAL A 214 -4.29 15.10 0.70
CA VAL A 214 -3.25 15.30 1.70
C VAL A 214 -2.97 14.00 2.41
N SER A 215 -1.68 13.66 2.47
CA SER A 215 -1.25 12.56 3.31
C SER A 215 -1.76 11.18 2.90
N SER A 216 -1.97 10.96 1.60
CA SER A 216 -2.50 9.68 1.12
C SER A 216 -1.62 8.48 1.47
N TRP A 217 -0.31 8.58 1.28
CA TRP A 217 0.65 7.54 1.66
C TRP A 217 1.85 8.13 2.40
N PHE A 218 2.58 9.06 1.78
CA PHE A 218 3.81 9.63 2.33
C PHE A 218 3.59 10.82 3.26
N GLY A 219 2.34 11.14 3.58
CA GLY A 219 2.05 12.20 4.52
C GLY A 219 2.59 11.92 5.92
N PRO A 220 2.78 12.97 6.73
CA PRO A 220 3.39 12.86 8.05
C PRO A 220 2.60 12.00 9.03
N SER A 221 1.27 11.92 8.85
CA SER A 221 0.39 11.09 9.67
C SER A 221 0.40 9.62 9.29
N TYR A 222 0.96 9.24 8.14
CA TYR A 222 0.88 7.89 7.59
C TYR A 222 2.25 7.21 7.52
N TRP A 223 2.76 6.99 6.30
CA TRP A 223 3.96 6.18 6.08
C TRP A 223 5.29 6.92 6.27
N ALA A 224 5.26 8.24 6.47
CA ALA A 224 6.50 9.02 6.59
C ALA A 224 7.45 8.49 7.68
N GLN A 225 6.94 8.08 8.84
CA GLN A 225 7.79 7.55 9.92
C GLN A 225 8.02 6.04 9.84
N PRO A 226 7.00 5.18 9.64
CA PRO A 226 7.22 3.75 9.44
C PRO A 226 8.12 3.46 8.24
N GLY A 227 7.93 4.17 7.12
CA GLY A 227 8.70 4.00 5.89
C GLY A 227 10.20 4.21 6.04
N MET A 228 10.63 5.05 6.97
CA MET A 228 12.05 5.24 7.28
C MET A 228 12.70 3.99 7.88
N ARG A 229 11.94 3.01 8.36
CA ARG A 229 12.44 1.87 9.13
C ARG A 229 12.07 0.52 8.54
N ILE A 230 10.93 0.43 7.89
CA ILE A 230 10.34 -0.83 7.43
C ILE A 230 10.26 -0.79 5.91
N PRO A 231 11.02 -1.66 5.21
CA PRO A 231 10.93 -1.76 3.76
C PRO A 231 9.53 -2.17 3.30
N LEU A 232 9.06 -1.56 2.22
CA LEU A 232 7.82 -1.89 1.56
C LEU A 232 8.08 -2.81 0.36
N ILE A 233 7.27 -3.86 0.24
CA ILE A 233 7.24 -4.78 -0.89
C ILE A 233 5.82 -4.74 -1.44
N GLY A 234 5.66 -4.21 -2.65
CA GLY A 234 4.36 -3.91 -3.21
C GLY A 234 3.87 -4.93 -4.22
N THR A 235 2.56 -4.96 -4.37
CA THR A 235 1.80 -5.69 -5.39
C THR A 235 0.99 -4.68 -6.20
N VAL A 236 0.73 -4.99 -7.45
CA VAL A 236 -0.11 -4.15 -8.31
C VAL A 236 -1.59 -4.41 -8.01
N GLY A 237 -2.38 -3.34 -7.90
CA GLY A 237 -3.83 -3.39 -7.82
C GLY A 237 -4.50 -2.72 -9.04
N ASN A 238 -5.82 -2.83 -9.16
CA ASN A 238 -6.55 -2.30 -10.33
C ASN A 238 -6.56 -0.77 -10.37
N HIS A 239 -6.53 -0.07 -9.24
CA HIS A 239 -6.35 1.37 -9.21
C HIS A 239 -4.92 1.79 -9.56
N SER A 240 -3.96 0.88 -9.46
CA SER A 240 -2.58 1.09 -9.85
C SER A 240 -2.33 0.92 -11.36
N MET A 241 -3.31 0.46 -12.12
CA MET A 241 -3.20 0.10 -13.54
C MET A 241 -3.60 1.23 -14.49
N THR A 242 -3.45 2.50 -14.12
CA THR A 242 -3.65 3.61 -15.06
C THR A 242 -2.52 3.68 -16.10
N ALA A 243 -2.80 4.21 -17.30
CA ALA A 243 -1.76 4.38 -18.32
C ALA A 243 -0.57 5.20 -17.82
N THR A 244 -0.82 6.19 -16.97
CA THR A 244 0.22 6.99 -16.34
C THR A 244 1.04 6.15 -15.37
N TYR A 245 0.40 5.37 -14.54
CA TYR A 245 1.05 4.45 -13.63
C TYR A 245 1.97 3.48 -14.39
N LEU A 246 1.43 2.81 -15.36
CA LEU A 246 2.18 1.81 -16.12
C LEU A 246 3.33 2.43 -16.93
N SER A 247 3.17 3.64 -17.46
CA SER A 247 4.27 4.32 -18.14
C SER A 247 5.41 4.68 -17.19
N VAL A 248 5.05 5.13 -16.00
CA VAL A 248 6.01 5.48 -14.96
C VAL A 248 6.60 4.20 -14.33
N TRP A 249 5.82 3.17 -14.15
CA TRP A 249 6.26 1.84 -13.72
C TRP A 249 7.32 1.27 -14.68
N LYS A 250 7.06 1.29 -15.97
CA LYS A 250 8.07 0.95 -16.97
C LYS A 250 9.34 1.80 -16.82
N GLN A 251 9.19 3.08 -16.55
CA GLN A 251 10.33 3.98 -16.40
C GLN A 251 11.14 3.69 -15.14
N SER A 252 10.50 3.41 -14.01
CA SER A 252 11.22 3.15 -12.76
C SER A 252 11.98 1.84 -12.77
N ALA A 253 11.45 0.82 -13.43
CA ALA A 253 12.16 -0.43 -13.59
C ALA A 253 13.26 -0.37 -14.67
N LEU A 254 13.16 0.52 -15.66
CA LEU A 254 14.15 0.70 -16.73
C LEU A 254 15.19 1.75 -16.39
N THR A 255 14.84 2.72 -15.57
CA THR A 255 15.75 3.80 -15.17
C THR A 255 15.47 4.14 -13.70
N ALA A 256 16.36 3.76 -12.82
CA ALA A 256 16.42 4.31 -11.45
C ALA A 256 16.40 5.86 -11.43
N ALA A 257 16.42 6.47 -12.59
CA ALA A 257 16.43 7.91 -12.81
C ALA A 257 15.04 8.55 -12.84
N SER A 258 13.95 7.79 -12.89
CA SER A 258 12.64 8.41 -13.03
C SER A 258 12.11 8.99 -11.73
N GLY A 259 12.75 8.68 -10.59
CA GLY A 259 12.46 9.31 -9.29
C GLY A 259 11.00 9.40 -8.92
N GLY A 260 10.17 8.62 -9.60
CA GLY A 260 8.76 8.58 -9.37
C GLY A 260 8.45 7.81 -8.09
N VAL A 261 7.23 7.86 -7.69
CA VAL A 261 6.62 7.13 -6.59
C VAL A 261 6.89 5.62 -6.66
N PHE A 262 7.34 5.16 -7.80
CA PHE A 262 7.54 3.78 -8.20
C PHE A 262 8.78 3.13 -7.64
N SER A 263 9.65 3.91 -7.11
CA SER A 263 10.65 3.40 -6.19
C SER A 263 10.06 2.84 -4.90
N MET A 264 8.74 2.98 -4.70
CA MET A 264 8.03 2.23 -3.64
C MET A 264 7.96 0.75 -3.90
N VAL A 265 7.78 0.41 -5.16
CA VAL A 265 7.68 -0.97 -5.59
C VAL A 265 8.90 -1.19 -6.43
N ASP A 266 10.00 -1.46 -5.77
CA ASP A 266 11.17 -1.86 -6.48
C ASP A 266 10.97 -3.31 -6.92
N TYR A 267 10.98 -3.51 -8.23
CA TYR A 267 11.04 -4.85 -8.79
C TYR A 267 12.40 -5.36 -8.53
N PRO A 268 12.45 -6.32 -7.68
CA PRO A 268 13.67 -6.62 -7.02
C PRO A 268 14.66 -7.26 -7.96
N SER A 269 15.86 -6.88 -7.76
CA SER A 269 17.03 -7.71 -7.92
C SER A 269 16.86 -9.15 -7.39
N TYR A 270 15.76 -9.47 -6.71
CA TYR A 270 15.37 -10.82 -6.31
C TYR A 270 15.16 -11.78 -7.46
N LEU A 271 14.86 -11.32 -8.63
CA LEU A 271 14.66 -12.18 -9.80
C LEU A 271 15.94 -12.87 -10.26
N GLY A 272 17.06 -12.62 -9.58
CA GLY A 272 18.33 -13.21 -9.98
C GLY A 272 18.66 -12.89 -11.43
N SER A 273 19.56 -13.64 -12.04
CA SER A 273 20.02 -13.41 -13.41
C SER A 273 19.08 -13.87 -14.51
N THR A 274 17.86 -14.25 -14.23
CA THR A 274 16.89 -14.58 -15.29
C THR A 274 16.44 -13.28 -15.92
N ALA A 275 17.03 -12.98 -17.07
CA ALA A 275 16.70 -11.83 -17.89
C ALA A 275 15.26 -11.91 -18.38
N ILE A 276 14.35 -11.32 -17.61
CA ILE A 276 13.05 -10.98 -18.11
C ILE A 276 13.26 -9.68 -18.90
N SER A 277 12.87 -9.67 -20.15
CA SER A 277 13.17 -8.59 -21.08
C SER A 277 12.40 -7.30 -20.85
N TYR A 278 11.49 -7.28 -19.86
CA TYR A 278 10.76 -6.10 -19.41
C TYR A 278 10.50 -6.17 -17.90
N PRO A 279 10.29 -5.03 -17.24
CA PRO A 279 9.90 -5.02 -15.85
C PRO A 279 8.64 -5.85 -15.66
N THR A 280 8.70 -6.80 -14.75
CA THR A 280 7.55 -7.60 -14.40
C THR A 280 6.86 -7.01 -13.19
N THR A 281 5.54 -7.11 -13.16
CA THR A 281 4.71 -6.79 -12.02
C THR A 281 4.56 -7.99 -11.07
N TYR A 282 5.26 -9.08 -11.38
CA TYR A 282 5.28 -10.31 -10.61
C TYR A 282 6.71 -10.77 -10.35
N TYR A 283 6.93 -11.39 -9.21
CA TYR A 283 8.25 -11.85 -8.76
C TYR A 283 8.15 -12.79 -7.57
N ALA A 284 9.28 -13.37 -7.15
CA ALA A 284 9.37 -14.14 -5.93
C ALA A 284 10.70 -13.93 -5.22
N PHE A 285 10.71 -14.06 -3.91
CA PHE A 285 11.92 -13.99 -3.10
C PHE A 285 11.85 -14.96 -1.93
N THR A 286 13.01 -15.26 -1.33
CA THR A 286 13.11 -16.15 -0.18
C THR A 286 13.83 -15.45 0.97
N THR A 287 13.27 -15.51 2.16
CA THR A 287 13.88 -15.07 3.41
C THR A 287 13.50 -16.04 4.54
N SER A 288 14.43 -16.37 5.42
CA SER A 288 14.21 -17.32 6.54
C SER A 288 13.55 -18.63 6.10
N GLY A 289 13.96 -19.18 4.96
CA GLY A 289 13.42 -20.43 4.43
C GLY A 289 12.01 -20.34 3.81
N VAL A 290 11.35 -19.19 3.88
CA VAL A 290 10.00 -18.97 3.33
C VAL A 290 10.09 -18.37 1.93
N ARG A 291 9.36 -18.95 0.98
CA ARG A 291 9.20 -18.42 -0.37
C ARG A 291 7.96 -17.53 -0.47
N PHE A 292 8.15 -16.30 -0.93
CA PHE A 292 7.12 -15.30 -1.15
C PHE A 292 6.90 -15.13 -2.64
N TYR A 293 5.67 -15.33 -3.09
CA TYR A 293 5.22 -15.08 -4.47
C TYR A 293 4.39 -13.81 -4.50
N VAL A 294 4.80 -12.85 -5.29
CA VAL A 294 4.02 -11.64 -5.59
C VAL A 294 3.54 -11.78 -7.03
N LEU A 295 2.21 -11.78 -7.21
CA LEU A 295 1.60 -12.04 -8.51
C LEU A 295 0.81 -10.82 -8.96
N ASP A 296 0.72 -10.63 -10.27
CA ASP A 296 -0.11 -9.61 -10.89
C ASP A 296 -1.44 -10.21 -11.35
N THR A 297 -2.49 -9.94 -10.63
CA THR A 297 -3.85 -10.33 -11.00
C THR A 297 -4.72 -9.12 -11.38
N ALA A 298 -4.18 -7.91 -11.39
CA ALA A 298 -4.93 -6.66 -11.43
C ALA A 298 -4.93 -5.96 -12.80
N TRP A 299 -4.95 -6.69 -13.88
CA TRP A 299 -4.79 -6.16 -15.22
C TRP A 299 -6.09 -5.68 -15.89
N GLY A 300 -6.82 -4.86 -15.20
CA GLY A 300 -7.94 -4.07 -15.73
C GLY A 300 -9.29 -4.38 -15.11
N ASN A 301 -10.17 -3.38 -15.13
CA ASN A 301 -11.52 -3.45 -14.55
C ASN A 301 -12.50 -4.37 -15.30
N SER A 302 -12.09 -4.98 -16.40
CA SER A 302 -12.91 -5.94 -17.13
C SER A 302 -12.28 -7.32 -17.12
N ASN A 303 -12.22 -7.89 -15.94
CA ASN A 303 -11.69 -9.23 -15.70
C ASN A 303 -12.58 -10.34 -16.26
N THR A 304 -13.44 -10.02 -17.21
CA THR A 304 -14.40 -10.96 -17.78
C THR A 304 -13.76 -12.00 -18.67
N GLY A 305 -12.43 -12.07 -18.72
CA GLY A 305 -11.74 -13.09 -19.53
C GLY A 305 -12.07 -13.03 -21.02
N SER A 306 -12.68 -11.93 -21.47
CA SER A 306 -13.01 -11.76 -22.86
C SER A 306 -11.75 -11.47 -23.65
N ALA A 307 -11.27 -12.46 -24.35
CA ALA A 307 -10.15 -12.39 -25.28
C ALA A 307 -10.34 -11.34 -26.40
N THR A 308 -11.46 -10.68 -26.47
CA THR A 308 -11.85 -9.81 -27.58
C THR A 308 -11.97 -8.36 -27.17
N GLY A 309 -10.90 -7.78 -26.62
CA GLY A 309 -10.80 -6.31 -26.57
C GLY A 309 -11.85 -5.59 -25.74
N GLY A 310 -12.44 -6.24 -24.76
CA GLY A 310 -13.25 -5.53 -23.79
C GLY A 310 -12.35 -4.60 -22.99
N SER A 311 -12.79 -3.46 -22.76
CA SER A 311 -12.40 -2.26 -22.04
C SER A 311 -11.19 -2.25 -21.07
N CYS A 312 -10.13 -3.02 -21.25
CA CYS A 312 -8.92 -2.81 -20.49
C CYS A 312 -8.14 -1.56 -20.92
N GLY A 313 -8.59 -0.85 -21.95
CA GLY A 313 -8.04 0.42 -22.38
C GLY A 313 -6.53 0.36 -22.65
N SER A 314 -5.84 1.42 -22.24
CA SER A 314 -4.38 1.51 -22.36
C SER A 314 -3.61 0.53 -21.45
N HIS A 315 -4.27 -0.13 -20.51
CA HIS A 315 -3.66 -1.11 -19.61
C HIS A 315 -3.29 -2.40 -20.33
N CYS A 316 -4.12 -2.84 -21.25
CA CYS A 316 -3.85 -4.01 -22.08
C CYS A 316 -2.61 -3.85 -22.96
N ALA A 317 -2.22 -2.62 -23.28
CA ALA A 317 -1.07 -2.38 -24.13
C ALA A 317 0.25 -2.89 -23.52
N ILE A 318 0.33 -3.10 -22.23
CA ILE A 318 1.52 -3.62 -21.56
C ILE A 318 1.55 -5.13 -21.58
N TYR A 319 0.38 -5.74 -21.46
CA TYR A 319 0.18 -7.19 -21.50
C TYR A 319 -0.49 -7.63 -22.81
N GLU A 320 -0.39 -6.82 -23.88
CA GLU A 320 -1.13 -7.04 -25.13
C GLU A 320 -0.95 -8.45 -25.68
N GLN A 321 0.19 -9.06 -25.44
CA GLN A 321 0.47 -10.42 -25.85
C GLN A 321 -0.11 -11.48 -24.91
N ASP A 322 -0.31 -11.15 -23.64
CA ASP A 322 -0.73 -12.07 -22.59
C ASP A 322 -2.12 -11.78 -22.03
N ALA A 323 -2.65 -10.56 -22.22
CA ALA A 323 -3.83 -10.04 -21.52
C ALA A 323 -5.06 -10.97 -21.59
N HIS A 324 -5.23 -11.68 -22.71
CA HIS A 324 -6.39 -12.53 -22.93
C HIS A 324 -6.21 -13.97 -22.42
N ALA A 325 -4.98 -14.34 -22.10
CA ALA A 325 -4.63 -15.68 -21.68
C ALA A 325 -3.72 -15.67 -20.44
N HIS A 326 -3.76 -14.56 -19.68
CA HIS A 326 -2.75 -14.27 -18.65
C HIS A 326 -2.56 -15.42 -17.65
N TRP A 327 -3.63 -16.05 -17.22
CA TRP A 327 -3.58 -17.19 -16.29
C TRP A 327 -3.88 -18.53 -16.98
N GLN A 328 -3.44 -18.69 -18.22
CA GLN A 328 -3.57 -19.91 -19.01
C GLN A 328 -2.20 -20.42 -19.46
N ASN A 329 -2.17 -21.69 -19.87
CA ASN A 329 -0.95 -22.28 -20.43
C ASN A 329 -0.39 -21.44 -21.59
N GLY A 330 0.89 -21.10 -21.51
CA GLY A 330 1.61 -20.29 -22.48
C GLY A 330 1.70 -18.81 -22.14
N SER A 331 0.99 -18.30 -21.13
CA SER A 331 1.21 -16.93 -20.68
C SER A 331 2.48 -16.82 -19.82
N ALA A 332 3.15 -15.69 -19.92
CA ALA A 332 4.49 -15.52 -19.34
C ALA A 332 4.51 -15.69 -17.82
N GLU A 333 3.60 -15.03 -17.11
CA GLU A 333 3.53 -15.11 -15.64
C GLU A 333 3.13 -16.51 -15.17
N TYR A 334 2.13 -17.12 -15.82
CA TYR A 334 1.65 -18.45 -15.47
C TYR A 334 2.75 -19.51 -15.61
N GLU A 335 3.47 -19.53 -16.74
CA GLU A 335 4.56 -20.47 -16.97
C GLU A 335 5.76 -20.21 -16.04
N TRP A 336 6.05 -18.92 -15.74
CA TRP A 336 7.05 -18.57 -14.75
C TRP A 336 6.67 -19.10 -13.37
N LEU A 337 5.42 -18.87 -12.92
CA LEU A 337 4.95 -19.33 -11.60
C LEU A 337 5.08 -20.86 -11.49
N LYS A 338 4.64 -21.60 -12.49
CA LYS A 338 4.77 -23.07 -12.51
C LYS A 338 6.23 -23.52 -12.44
N ALA A 339 7.10 -22.87 -13.20
CA ALA A 339 8.52 -23.20 -13.22
C ALA A 339 9.20 -22.90 -11.87
N ASP A 340 8.88 -21.76 -11.26
CA ASP A 340 9.45 -21.39 -9.97
C ASP A 340 8.93 -22.29 -8.84
N LEU A 341 7.64 -22.60 -8.81
CA LEU A 341 7.06 -23.56 -7.86
C LEU A 341 7.72 -24.94 -7.99
N ALA A 342 7.94 -25.41 -9.21
CA ALA A 342 8.63 -26.69 -9.45
C ALA A 342 10.10 -26.66 -9.01
N ALA A 343 10.77 -25.52 -9.11
CA ALA A 343 12.14 -25.33 -8.64
C ALA A 343 12.26 -25.24 -7.11
N HIS A 344 11.15 -24.95 -6.42
CA HIS A 344 11.06 -24.82 -4.97
C HIS A 344 10.00 -25.78 -4.39
N PRO A 345 10.23 -27.10 -4.48
CA PRO A 345 9.19 -28.09 -4.12
C PRO A 345 8.93 -28.21 -2.62
N THR A 346 9.84 -27.69 -1.79
CA THR A 346 9.77 -27.78 -0.32
C THR A 346 9.81 -26.40 0.32
N GLY A 347 9.54 -26.34 1.61
CA GLY A 347 9.52 -25.12 2.41
C GLY A 347 8.20 -24.35 2.33
N PRO A 348 7.94 -23.53 3.35
CA PRO A 348 6.73 -22.69 3.44
C PRO A 348 6.65 -21.71 2.25
N LYS A 349 5.46 -21.56 1.73
CA LYS A 349 5.18 -20.69 0.58
C LYS A 349 3.95 -19.84 0.82
N PHE A 350 4.07 -18.53 0.58
CA PHE A 350 2.97 -17.60 0.66
C PHE A 350 2.82 -16.85 -0.66
N ALA A 351 1.58 -16.59 -1.07
CA ALA A 351 1.31 -15.81 -2.27
C ALA A 351 0.51 -14.54 -1.95
N PHE A 352 0.85 -13.46 -2.64
CA PHE A 352 0.30 -12.11 -2.49
C PHE A 352 -0.13 -11.60 -3.85
N PHE A 353 -1.39 -11.24 -3.98
CA PHE A 353 -1.94 -10.63 -5.18
C PHE A 353 -3.25 -9.91 -4.87
N HIS A 354 -3.66 -9.02 -5.74
CA HIS A 354 -4.69 -8.06 -5.42
C HIS A 354 -6.09 -8.67 -5.40
N PHE A 355 -6.56 -9.22 -6.51
CA PHE A 355 -7.91 -9.76 -6.59
C PHE A 355 -8.09 -11.00 -5.71
N PRO A 356 -9.13 -11.06 -4.86
CA PRO A 356 -9.29 -12.15 -3.91
C PRO A 356 -9.72 -13.46 -4.57
N LEU A 357 -9.16 -14.57 -4.12
CA LEU A 357 -9.62 -15.92 -4.50
C LEU A 357 -11.10 -16.11 -4.17
N ARG A 358 -11.54 -15.54 -3.05
CA ARG A 358 -12.93 -15.54 -2.58
C ARG A 358 -13.19 -14.27 -1.80
N SER A 359 -14.31 -13.63 -2.11
CA SER A 359 -14.82 -12.49 -1.34
C SER A 359 -16.33 -12.47 -1.40
N ASP A 360 -16.94 -12.20 -0.27
CA ASP A 360 -18.39 -11.95 -0.15
C ASP A 360 -18.71 -10.44 -0.08
N SER A 361 -17.81 -9.60 -0.60
CA SER A 361 -18.11 -8.21 -0.89
C SER A 361 -19.19 -8.12 -1.97
N ALA A 362 -20.18 -7.27 -1.77
CA ALA A 362 -21.20 -7.03 -2.78
C ALA A 362 -20.70 -6.14 -3.93
N SER A 363 -19.74 -5.29 -3.65
CA SER A 363 -19.15 -4.34 -4.62
C SER A 363 -17.97 -4.92 -5.38
N GLU A 364 -17.22 -5.81 -4.74
CA GLU A 364 -15.95 -6.32 -5.25
C GLU A 364 -15.85 -7.84 -5.03
N PRO A 365 -16.64 -8.61 -5.78
CA PRO A 365 -16.62 -10.06 -5.68
C PRO A 365 -15.35 -10.64 -6.31
N SER A 366 -15.07 -11.90 -5.99
CA SER A 366 -13.99 -12.66 -6.62
C SER A 366 -14.26 -12.95 -8.09
N ASP A 367 -13.19 -13.07 -8.87
CA ASP A 367 -13.22 -13.36 -10.30
C ASP A 367 -13.02 -14.84 -10.61
N ALA A 368 -13.78 -15.35 -11.59
CA ALA A 368 -13.75 -16.77 -11.95
C ALA A 368 -12.39 -17.26 -12.51
N PHE A 369 -11.59 -16.39 -13.12
CA PHE A 369 -10.29 -16.77 -13.67
C PHE A 369 -9.28 -17.16 -12.57
N LEU A 370 -9.49 -16.70 -11.35
CA LEU A 370 -8.61 -17.01 -10.21
C LEU A 370 -8.64 -18.49 -9.80
N ALA A 371 -9.60 -19.25 -10.28
CA ALA A 371 -9.62 -20.71 -10.06
C ALA A 371 -8.37 -21.40 -10.63
N ASN A 372 -7.86 -20.94 -11.78
CA ASN A 372 -6.63 -21.48 -12.36
C ASN A 372 -5.40 -21.10 -11.54
N VAL A 373 -5.38 -19.87 -11.03
CA VAL A 373 -4.31 -19.40 -10.13
C VAL A 373 -4.29 -20.26 -8.87
N GLU A 374 -5.43 -20.45 -8.23
CA GLU A 374 -5.54 -21.25 -7.00
C GLU A 374 -5.08 -22.68 -7.20
N GLN A 375 -5.51 -23.33 -8.28
CA GLN A 375 -5.08 -24.71 -8.57
C GLN A 375 -3.58 -24.81 -8.75
N THR A 376 -2.97 -23.86 -9.45
CA THR A 376 -1.51 -23.82 -9.66
C THR A 376 -0.76 -23.64 -8.33
N LEU A 377 -1.26 -22.75 -7.46
CA LEU A 377 -0.68 -22.52 -6.15
C LEU A 377 -0.82 -23.76 -5.25
N LEU A 378 -1.96 -24.44 -5.29
CA LEU A 378 -2.22 -25.70 -4.57
C LEU A 378 -1.24 -26.80 -5.00
N ASP A 379 -1.11 -27.01 -6.32
CA ASP A 379 -0.22 -28.02 -6.89
C ASP A 379 1.25 -27.73 -6.55
N GLY A 380 1.59 -26.45 -6.40
CA GLY A 380 2.91 -25.96 -5.99
C GLY A 380 3.15 -25.97 -4.48
N GLY A 381 2.16 -26.36 -3.68
CA GLY A 381 2.29 -26.44 -2.22
C GLY A 381 2.33 -25.07 -1.52
N VAL A 382 1.59 -24.08 -2.03
CA VAL A 382 1.42 -22.79 -1.35
C VAL A 382 0.50 -22.96 -0.14
N ASP A 383 0.94 -22.48 1.03
CA ASP A 383 0.25 -22.67 2.30
C ASP A 383 -0.83 -21.60 2.57
N LEU A 384 -0.51 -20.34 2.27
CA LEU A 384 -1.39 -19.20 2.54
C LEU A 384 -1.41 -18.22 1.37
N VAL A 385 -2.57 -17.62 1.14
CA VAL A 385 -2.78 -16.55 0.15
C VAL A 385 -3.29 -15.30 0.84
N PHE A 386 -2.75 -14.15 0.45
CA PHE A 386 -3.14 -12.83 0.95
C PHE A 386 -3.57 -11.94 -0.21
N ASN A 387 -4.76 -11.37 -0.12
CA ASN A 387 -5.40 -10.57 -1.14
C ASN A 387 -5.83 -9.20 -0.62
N GLY A 388 -6.07 -8.25 -1.51
CA GLY A 388 -6.70 -6.96 -1.27
C GLY A 388 -8.04 -6.84 -1.99
N HIS A 389 -8.24 -5.69 -2.67
CA HIS A 389 -9.35 -5.35 -3.54
C HIS A 389 -10.69 -5.16 -2.83
N SER A 390 -11.15 -6.15 -2.11
CA SER A 390 -12.37 -6.00 -1.31
C SER A 390 -12.03 -5.32 0.02
N HIS A 391 -12.55 -4.13 0.24
CA HIS A 391 -12.22 -3.28 1.39
C HIS A 391 -12.91 -3.78 2.67
N LEU A 392 -12.52 -4.96 3.09
CA LEU A 392 -13.04 -5.67 4.27
C LEU A 392 -11.99 -6.64 4.80
N TYR A 393 -12.29 -7.30 5.89
CA TYR A 393 -11.53 -8.47 6.30
C TYR A 393 -12.35 -9.74 6.07
N GLN A 394 -11.75 -10.72 5.40
CA GLN A 394 -12.34 -12.04 5.27
C GLN A 394 -11.27 -13.12 5.28
N ARG A 395 -11.43 -14.15 6.10
CA ARG A 395 -10.63 -15.36 6.04
C ARG A 395 -11.48 -16.52 5.54
N ASN A 396 -10.99 -17.15 4.50
CA ASN A 396 -11.61 -18.31 3.88
C ASN A 396 -10.90 -19.60 4.32
N SER A 397 -11.69 -20.61 4.66
CA SER A 397 -11.18 -21.91 5.05
C SER A 397 -10.53 -22.64 3.87
N GLY A 398 -9.41 -23.28 4.12
CA GLY A 398 -8.76 -24.21 3.21
C GLY A 398 -9.39 -25.60 3.23
N GLY A 399 -8.74 -26.53 2.53
CA GLY A 399 -9.14 -27.93 2.42
C GLY A 399 -10.07 -28.23 1.22
N ALA A 400 -10.23 -29.49 0.87
CA ALA A 400 -11.02 -29.92 -0.28
C ALA A 400 -10.66 -29.22 -1.60
N GLY A 401 -9.35 -29.06 -1.89
CA GLY A 401 -8.87 -28.38 -3.11
C GLY A 401 -8.88 -26.85 -3.02
N ARG A 402 -8.75 -26.29 -1.83
CA ARG A 402 -8.71 -24.83 -1.58
C ARG A 402 -7.58 -24.47 -0.65
N ILE A 403 -6.98 -23.31 -0.88
CA ILE A 403 -5.98 -22.71 0.01
C ILE A 403 -6.68 -21.82 1.04
N VAL A 404 -6.14 -21.75 2.25
CA VAL A 404 -6.53 -20.72 3.21
C VAL A 404 -6.17 -19.35 2.62
N SER A 405 -7.16 -18.49 2.46
CA SER A 405 -6.95 -17.16 1.92
C SER A 405 -7.48 -16.06 2.84
N TYR A 406 -6.78 -14.95 2.83
CA TYR A 406 -7.12 -13.75 3.57
C TYR A 406 -7.40 -12.63 2.58
N VAL A 407 -8.54 -11.96 2.74
CA VAL A 407 -8.81 -10.65 2.15
C VAL A 407 -8.48 -9.62 3.21
N THR A 408 -7.55 -8.70 2.90
CA THR A 408 -7.03 -7.71 3.84
C THR A 408 -7.02 -6.31 3.20
N GLY A 409 -8.16 -5.91 2.63
CA GLY A 409 -8.37 -4.61 1.99
C GLY A 409 -8.77 -3.49 2.96
N GLY A 410 -8.50 -3.64 4.25
CA GLY A 410 -8.82 -2.64 5.26
C GLY A 410 -7.66 -1.70 5.62
N GLY A 411 -6.70 -1.48 4.71
CA GLY A 411 -5.50 -0.68 4.98
C GLY A 411 -5.73 0.82 5.10
N GLY A 412 -6.83 1.33 4.51
CA GLY A 412 -7.08 2.78 4.55
C GLY A 412 -8.16 3.29 3.59
N ALA A 413 -8.51 2.55 2.53
CA ALA A 413 -9.64 2.90 1.69
C ALA A 413 -10.97 2.65 2.41
N ASP A 414 -12.04 3.27 1.93
CA ASP A 414 -13.40 3.13 2.49
C ASP A 414 -13.79 1.65 2.60
N VAL A 415 -14.11 1.22 3.81
CA VAL A 415 -14.45 -0.19 4.06
C VAL A 415 -15.85 -0.55 3.59
N HIS A 416 -16.03 -1.80 3.15
CA HIS A 416 -17.26 -2.33 2.55
C HIS A 416 -17.92 -3.38 3.44
N SER A 417 -19.21 -3.65 3.18
CA SER A 417 -19.94 -4.71 3.84
C SER A 417 -19.53 -6.09 3.33
N VAL A 418 -19.55 -7.08 4.21
CA VAL A 418 -19.42 -8.50 3.87
C VAL A 418 -20.78 -9.19 3.93
N GLY A 419 -21.05 -10.14 3.04
CA GLY A 419 -22.22 -11.02 3.08
C GLY A 419 -23.56 -10.37 2.80
N GLU A 420 -23.63 -9.22 2.13
CA GLU A 420 -24.92 -8.61 1.75
C GLU A 420 -25.74 -9.48 0.80
N ASN A 421 -25.08 -10.26 -0.04
CA ASN A 421 -25.68 -11.24 -0.94
C ASN A 421 -25.70 -12.66 -0.37
N GLY A 422 -25.41 -12.80 0.92
CA GLY A 422 -25.25 -14.06 1.63
C GLY A 422 -23.78 -14.41 1.88
N CYS A 423 -23.50 -15.11 2.96
CA CYS A 423 -22.16 -15.60 3.28
C CYS A 423 -21.90 -16.94 2.61
N SER A 424 -20.70 -17.11 2.07
CA SER A 424 -20.23 -18.37 1.50
C SER A 424 -19.99 -19.42 2.58
N ALA A 425 -20.14 -20.70 2.24
CA ALA A 425 -19.82 -21.79 3.15
C ALA A 425 -18.30 -21.89 3.45
N THR A 426 -17.48 -21.19 2.71
CA THR A 426 -16.03 -21.11 2.91
C THR A 426 -15.61 -20.03 3.91
N ASP A 427 -16.52 -19.13 4.26
CA ASP A 427 -16.22 -18.04 5.20
C ASP A 427 -15.98 -18.61 6.59
N ALA A 428 -14.74 -18.58 7.00
CA ALA A 428 -14.42 -18.93 8.38
C ALA A 428 -14.62 -17.72 9.31
N TYR A 429 -14.34 -16.51 8.80
CA TYR A 429 -14.49 -15.27 9.53
C TYR A 429 -14.54 -14.09 8.53
N GLY A 430 -15.52 -13.23 8.61
CA GLY A 430 -15.62 -12.03 7.78
C GLY A 430 -16.24 -10.88 8.54
N ILE A 431 -15.65 -9.69 8.44
CA ILE A 431 -16.20 -8.44 8.98
C ILE A 431 -16.12 -7.34 7.94
N GLY A 432 -17.13 -6.48 7.93
CA GLY A 432 -17.23 -5.33 7.06
C GLY A 432 -18.12 -4.25 7.65
N TRP A 433 -18.17 -3.09 6.98
CA TRP A 433 -18.96 -1.94 7.41
C TRP A 433 -19.73 -1.33 6.25
N SER A 434 -20.94 -0.87 6.51
CA SER A 434 -21.76 -0.13 5.57
C SER A 434 -21.94 1.30 6.03
N TYR A 435 -21.31 2.25 5.37
CA TYR A 435 -21.51 3.68 5.67
C TYR A 435 -22.94 4.12 5.39
N SER A 436 -23.57 3.65 4.32
CA SER A 436 -24.95 4.01 3.99
C SER A 436 -25.98 3.55 5.02
N ARG A 437 -25.68 2.46 5.75
CA ARG A 437 -26.54 1.91 6.80
C ARG A 437 -26.00 2.18 8.20
N ASN A 438 -24.80 2.75 8.29
CA ASN A 438 -24.06 2.98 9.53
C ASN A 438 -24.06 1.75 10.45
N ARG A 439 -23.63 0.62 9.91
CA ARG A 439 -23.61 -0.65 10.65
C ARG A 439 -22.59 -1.63 10.11
N GLY A 440 -22.10 -2.47 11.02
CA GLY A 440 -21.25 -3.60 10.69
C GLY A 440 -22.02 -4.76 10.06
N SER A 441 -21.28 -5.60 9.35
CA SER A 441 -21.73 -6.90 8.81
C SER A 441 -20.71 -7.98 9.13
N ALA A 442 -21.14 -9.24 9.17
CA ALA A 442 -20.28 -10.36 9.52
C ALA A 442 -20.69 -11.64 8.82
N CYS A 443 -19.69 -12.49 8.55
CA CYS A 443 -19.84 -13.85 8.04
C CYS A 443 -19.01 -14.84 8.87
N GLY A 444 -19.36 -16.13 8.79
CA GLY A 444 -18.66 -17.19 9.51
C GLY A 444 -18.80 -17.06 11.03
N ALA A 445 -17.68 -17.18 11.74
CA ALA A 445 -17.62 -17.09 13.21
C ALA A 445 -17.55 -15.66 13.75
N ALA A 446 -17.55 -14.65 12.87
CA ALA A 446 -17.36 -13.26 13.25
C ALA A 446 -18.62 -12.66 13.91
N THR A 447 -18.40 -11.68 14.77
CA THR A 447 -19.45 -10.77 15.26
C THR A 447 -19.38 -9.46 14.46
N ALA A 448 -20.54 -8.94 14.07
CA ALA A 448 -20.59 -7.70 13.32
C ALA A 448 -19.95 -6.55 14.11
N PRO A 449 -19.07 -5.76 13.47
CA PRO A 449 -18.46 -4.60 14.09
C PRO A 449 -19.50 -3.57 14.55
N THR A 450 -19.16 -2.84 15.59
CA THR A 450 -19.99 -1.72 16.10
C THR A 450 -19.46 -0.35 15.65
N ASP A 451 -18.26 -0.35 15.01
CA ASP A 451 -17.57 0.84 14.54
C ASP A 451 -16.70 0.44 13.33
N ASP A 452 -16.54 1.32 12.35
CA ASP A 452 -15.72 1.06 11.16
C ASP A 452 -14.24 0.87 11.51
N ALA A 453 -13.75 1.52 12.56
CA ALA A 453 -12.39 1.34 13.07
C ALA A 453 -12.03 -0.12 13.41
N GLN A 454 -13.04 -0.95 13.65
CA GLN A 454 -12.84 -2.39 13.86
C GLN A 454 -12.59 -3.16 12.57
N VAL A 455 -12.91 -2.56 11.41
CA VAL A 455 -12.71 -3.17 10.09
C VAL A 455 -11.39 -2.74 9.47
N TYR A 456 -10.95 -1.51 9.67
CA TYR A 456 -9.61 -1.07 9.26
C TYR A 456 -8.54 -1.87 10.01
N HIS A 457 -7.62 -2.49 9.28
CA HIS A 457 -6.68 -3.42 9.87
C HIS A 457 -5.44 -3.66 9.02
N PHE A 458 -4.49 -4.32 9.63
CA PHE A 458 -3.39 -5.04 8.96
C PHE A 458 -3.26 -6.45 9.56
N LEU A 459 -2.53 -7.32 8.88
CA LEU A 459 -2.20 -8.63 9.42
C LEU A 459 -0.76 -8.60 9.92
N LYS A 460 -0.55 -8.95 11.18
CA LYS A 460 0.77 -9.25 11.72
C LYS A 460 1.01 -10.74 11.54
N VAL A 461 1.96 -11.10 10.69
CA VAL A 461 2.30 -12.49 10.41
C VAL A 461 3.66 -12.81 11.01
N THR A 462 3.69 -13.78 11.88
CA THR A 462 4.92 -14.26 12.51
C THR A 462 5.20 -15.68 12.05
N VAL A 463 6.40 -15.91 11.53
CA VAL A 463 6.90 -17.22 11.14
C VAL A 463 7.95 -17.66 12.14
N ASP A 464 7.79 -18.87 12.65
CA ASP A 464 8.72 -19.55 13.53
C ASP A 464 8.86 -21.00 13.06
N ASN A 465 9.87 -21.25 12.25
CA ASN A 465 10.07 -22.54 11.56
C ASN A 465 8.82 -22.98 10.79
N ALA A 466 8.23 -24.11 11.17
CA ALA A 466 7.00 -24.63 10.56
C ALA A 466 5.71 -24.04 11.16
N SER A 467 5.80 -23.09 12.09
CA SER A 467 4.65 -22.45 12.72
C SER A 467 4.44 -21.06 12.13
N VAL A 468 3.23 -20.76 11.70
CA VAL A 468 2.84 -19.43 11.20
C VAL A 468 1.65 -18.93 11.99
N THR A 469 1.81 -17.77 12.62
CA THR A 469 0.73 -17.09 13.32
C THR A 469 0.29 -15.89 12.50
N VAL A 470 -0.99 -15.79 12.21
CA VAL A 470 -1.62 -14.63 11.58
C VAL A 470 -2.51 -13.94 12.60
N ALA A 471 -2.17 -12.71 12.95
CA ALA A 471 -2.83 -11.89 13.95
C ALA A 471 -3.38 -10.60 13.30
N PRO A 472 -4.61 -10.64 12.76
CA PRO A 472 -5.26 -9.42 12.27
C PRO A 472 -5.40 -8.43 13.42
N THR A 473 -4.99 -7.19 13.20
CA THR A 473 -5.00 -6.13 14.21
C THR A 473 -5.71 -4.91 13.63
N ASN A 474 -6.80 -4.48 14.24
CA ASN A 474 -7.60 -3.37 13.77
C ASN A 474 -6.98 -2.01 14.15
N SER A 475 -7.54 -0.92 13.63
CA SER A 475 -7.04 0.44 13.88
C SER A 475 -7.09 0.87 15.35
N LEU A 476 -7.85 0.17 16.18
CA LEU A 476 -7.90 0.35 17.63
C LEU A 476 -6.79 -0.43 18.38
N GLY A 477 -5.93 -1.16 17.65
CA GLY A 477 -4.87 -2.00 18.23
C GLY A 477 -5.38 -3.34 18.81
N GLN A 478 -6.61 -3.73 18.50
CA GLN A 478 -7.21 -4.98 18.99
C GLN A 478 -6.92 -6.11 17.99
N THR A 479 -6.37 -7.20 18.48
CA THR A 479 -6.24 -8.44 17.69
C THR A 479 -7.56 -9.20 17.68
N PHE A 480 -7.95 -9.64 16.50
CA PHE A 480 -9.15 -10.46 16.30
C PHE A 480 -8.81 -11.66 15.40
N ASP A 481 -9.65 -12.66 15.31
CA ASP A 481 -9.46 -13.86 14.45
C ASP A 481 -8.01 -14.40 14.40
N LEU A 482 -7.36 -14.47 15.55
CA LEU A 482 -5.99 -15.00 15.66
C LEU A 482 -5.93 -16.46 15.20
N GLN A 483 -5.05 -16.76 14.25
CA GLN A 483 -4.86 -18.09 13.72
C GLN A 483 -3.41 -18.55 13.83
N ALA A 484 -3.24 -19.84 14.00
CA ALA A 484 -1.95 -20.52 13.95
C ALA A 484 -2.01 -21.68 12.97
N TYR A 485 -1.02 -21.78 12.11
CA TYR A 485 -0.90 -22.83 11.10
C TYR A 485 0.41 -23.60 11.29
N THR A 486 0.37 -24.87 10.96
CA THR A 486 1.57 -25.64 10.69
C THR A 486 1.75 -25.71 9.18
N VAL A 487 2.86 -25.19 8.69
CA VAL A 487 3.21 -25.17 7.26
C VAL A 487 4.25 -26.24 6.96
N THR A 488 4.35 -26.64 5.71
CA THR A 488 5.28 -27.68 5.30
C THR A 488 6.71 -27.14 5.33
N PRO A 489 7.61 -27.75 6.12
CA PRO A 489 9.01 -27.30 6.21
C PRO A 489 9.81 -27.57 4.93
#